data_f115013ce9def603c7a560b366d73845
#
_entry.id   f115013ce9def603c7a560b366d73845
#
_cell.length_a   1.000
_cell.length_b   1.000
_cell.length_c   1.000
_cell.angle_alpha   90.00
_cell.angle_beta   90.00
_cell.angle_gamma   90.00
#
_symmetry.space_group_name_H-M   'P 1'
#
loop_
_entity.id
_entity.type
_entity.pdbx_description
1 polymer ?
#
loop_
_entity_poly.entity_id
_entity_poly.type
_entity_poly.pdbx_seq_one_letter_code
_entity_poly.pdbx_strand_id
1 'polypeptide(L)'
;SPGRSKLGLHVQWNNSPEIMEFIRRMKPAVIKAIDDLGFVEEAKEASPQTIIVARITHDQPTEGDPEALARAFVADNLPTYRAHPAVDYWEGYNEPDVHGRMEWYARFEAERVRAMAEHGFKAAIGSFSTGVPEYDEFEEFLPAVRVARDNGGVLALHEYDAPTFDRTMGAGLPGLGSHADRGVLAFRYRWWYQDLLEPAGLVIPLVITEA
;
A
#
# COMPACT_ATOMS: atom_id res chain seq x y z
N SER A 1 4.80 12.97 25.34
CA SER A 1 5.88 13.04 24.35
C SER A 1 5.28 13.46 23.02
N PRO A 2 5.90 14.38 22.26
CA PRO A 2 5.51 14.59 20.90
C PRO A 2 5.57 13.26 20.17
N GLY A 3 4.50 12.91 19.44
CA GLY A 3 4.43 11.65 18.70
C GLY A 3 5.62 11.54 17.74
N ARG A 4 6.15 10.33 17.54
CA ARG A 4 7.17 10.09 16.51
C ARG A 4 6.62 10.55 15.16
N SER A 5 7.48 11.15 14.33
CA SER A 5 7.12 11.45 12.93
C SER A 5 6.63 10.17 12.25
N LYS A 6 5.59 10.31 11.43
CA LYS A 6 5.05 9.23 10.59
C LYS A 6 5.62 9.27 9.18
N LEU A 7 6.55 10.20 8.91
CA LEU A 7 7.19 10.34 7.61
C LEU A 7 8.19 9.20 7.37
N GLY A 8 8.35 8.87 6.11
CA GLY A 8 9.24 7.82 5.63
C GLY A 8 10.01 8.21 4.38
N LEU A 9 10.68 7.23 3.80
CA LEU A 9 11.41 7.36 2.54
C LEU A 9 10.79 6.45 1.49
N HIS A 10 10.76 6.94 0.26
CA HIS A 10 10.54 6.13 -0.93
C HIS A 10 11.88 5.98 -1.66
N VAL A 11 12.36 4.74 -1.80
CA VAL A 11 13.66 4.42 -2.38
C VAL A 11 13.45 3.49 -3.56
N GLN A 12 13.68 4.00 -4.77
CA GLN A 12 13.75 3.18 -5.98
C GLN A 12 15.15 2.63 -6.20
N TRP A 13 16.17 3.44 -5.93
CA TRP A 13 17.58 3.02 -6.04
C TRP A 13 18.36 3.53 -4.83
N ASN A 14 19.03 2.62 -4.14
CA ASN A 14 19.95 2.97 -3.08
C ASN A 14 21.34 3.30 -3.69
N ASN A 15 21.40 4.39 -4.44
CA ASN A 15 22.58 4.83 -5.20
C ASN A 15 23.41 5.89 -4.47
N SER A 16 23.12 6.15 -3.20
CA SER A 16 23.77 7.19 -2.41
C SER A 16 23.95 6.74 -0.96
N PRO A 17 25.14 6.92 -0.36
CA PRO A 17 25.39 6.59 1.04
C PRO A 17 24.57 7.44 2.01
N GLU A 18 24.08 8.61 1.58
CA GLU A 18 23.24 9.49 2.39
C GLU A 18 21.87 8.85 2.74
N ILE A 19 21.38 7.94 1.92
CA ILE A 19 20.14 7.20 2.20
C ILE A 19 20.30 6.40 3.49
N MET A 20 21.36 5.60 3.60
CA MET A 20 21.63 4.81 4.81
C MET A 20 22.03 5.69 6.00
N GLU A 21 22.75 6.79 5.76
CA GLU A 21 23.03 7.77 6.81
C GLU A 21 21.74 8.37 7.38
N PHE A 22 20.83 8.77 6.51
CA PHE A 22 19.51 9.27 6.90
C PHE A 22 18.74 8.24 7.74
N ILE A 23 18.70 6.98 7.30
CA ILE A 23 18.00 5.90 8.01
C ILE A 23 18.59 5.72 9.43
N ARG A 24 19.91 5.69 9.56
CA ARG A 24 20.57 5.54 10.87
C ARG A 24 20.28 6.70 11.81
N ARG A 25 20.25 7.93 11.29
CA ARG A 25 20.04 9.15 12.08
C ARG A 25 18.58 9.41 12.40
N MET A 26 17.71 9.32 11.41
CA MET A 26 16.33 9.78 11.52
C MET A 26 15.37 8.66 11.93
N LYS A 27 15.75 7.40 11.69
CA LYS A 27 14.91 6.23 12.01
C LYS A 27 13.47 6.42 11.52
N PRO A 28 13.26 6.53 10.19
CA PRO A 28 11.97 6.87 9.61
C PRO A 28 10.89 5.88 10.04
N ALA A 29 9.62 6.31 10.02
CA ALA A 29 8.50 5.45 10.37
C ALA A 29 8.33 4.31 9.35
N VAL A 30 8.52 4.62 8.07
CA VAL A 30 8.35 3.68 6.97
C VAL A 30 9.42 3.88 5.91
N ILE A 31 9.80 2.80 5.25
CA ILE A 31 10.59 2.80 4.02
C ILE A 31 9.78 2.05 2.97
N LYS A 32 9.55 2.67 1.82
CA LYS A 32 9.09 2.01 0.61
C LYS A 32 10.30 1.71 -0.26
N ALA A 33 10.50 0.45 -0.62
CA ALA A 33 11.58 0.01 -1.51
C ALA A 33 11.00 -0.62 -2.78
N ILE A 34 11.54 -0.28 -3.94
CA ILE A 34 11.13 -0.82 -5.24
C ILE A 34 12.35 -1.41 -5.94
N ASP A 35 12.27 -2.69 -6.31
CA ASP A 35 13.25 -3.45 -7.09
C ASP A 35 14.66 -3.55 -6.46
N ASP A 36 15.26 -2.44 -6.08
CA ASP A 36 16.54 -2.42 -5.36
C ASP A 36 16.31 -2.67 -3.87
N LEU A 37 16.40 -3.92 -3.47
CA LEU A 37 16.17 -4.39 -2.11
C LEU A 37 17.45 -4.68 -1.33
N GLY A 38 18.62 -4.50 -1.94
CA GLY A 38 19.90 -4.90 -1.33
C GLY A 38 20.27 -4.20 -0.02
N PHE A 39 19.54 -3.15 0.36
CA PHE A 39 19.79 -2.37 1.58
C PHE A 39 18.79 -2.63 2.72
N VAL A 40 17.71 -3.38 2.47
CA VAL A 40 16.58 -3.44 3.42
C VAL A 40 16.96 -4.14 4.73
N GLU A 41 17.83 -5.14 4.70
CA GLU A 41 18.33 -5.83 5.88
C GLU A 41 19.18 -4.88 6.75
N GLU A 42 20.11 -4.15 6.14
CA GLU A 42 20.90 -3.14 6.83
C GLU A 42 20.04 -2.00 7.39
N ALA A 43 19.04 -1.57 6.63
CA ALA A 43 18.07 -0.58 7.08
C ALA A 43 17.29 -1.05 8.31
N LYS A 44 16.86 -2.32 8.33
CA LYS A 44 16.15 -2.92 9.44
C LYS A 44 17.03 -3.07 10.68
N GLU A 45 18.29 -3.45 10.52
CA GLU A 45 19.27 -3.49 11.62
C GLU A 45 19.50 -2.09 12.20
N ALA A 46 19.67 -1.09 11.34
CA ALA A 46 19.88 0.30 11.76
C ALA A 46 18.66 0.91 12.45
N SER A 47 17.47 0.49 12.07
CA SER A 47 16.19 1.00 12.58
C SER A 47 15.13 -0.11 12.69
N PRO A 48 15.20 -0.98 13.72
CA PRO A 48 14.32 -2.14 13.86
C PRO A 48 12.82 -1.82 13.90
N GLN A 49 12.46 -0.61 14.32
CA GLN A 49 11.06 -0.16 14.38
C GLN A 49 10.53 0.39 13.05
N THR A 50 11.39 0.61 12.05
CA THR A 50 10.96 1.07 10.73
C THR A 50 10.18 -0.02 10.03
N ILE A 51 8.99 0.31 9.55
CA ILE A 51 8.19 -0.58 8.70
C ILE A 51 8.76 -0.52 7.29
N ILE A 52 9.07 -1.67 6.71
CA ILE A 52 9.55 -1.77 5.34
C ILE A 52 8.45 -2.36 4.46
N VAL A 53 8.01 -1.59 3.48
CA VAL A 53 7.07 -2.02 2.43
C VAL A 53 7.86 -2.13 1.14
N ALA A 54 7.75 -3.26 0.43
CA ALA A 54 8.48 -3.45 -0.81
C ALA A 54 7.55 -3.86 -1.96
N ARG A 55 8.00 -3.55 -3.18
CA ARG A 55 7.37 -3.97 -4.42
C ARG A 55 8.45 -4.39 -5.41
N ILE A 56 8.13 -5.40 -6.20
CA ILE A 56 8.90 -5.82 -7.38
C ILE A 56 8.08 -5.46 -8.61
N THR A 57 8.71 -4.87 -9.60
CA THR A 57 8.06 -4.54 -10.88
C THR A 57 7.78 -5.79 -11.68
N HIS A 58 6.54 -5.97 -12.10
CA HIS A 58 6.06 -7.11 -12.88
C HIS A 58 5.07 -6.66 -13.94
N ASP A 59 4.84 -7.54 -14.92
CA ASP A 59 3.63 -7.45 -15.74
C ASP A 59 2.39 -7.56 -14.86
N GLN A 60 1.36 -6.81 -15.19
CA GLN A 60 0.13 -6.70 -14.41
C GLN A 60 -1.09 -7.11 -15.25
N PRO A 61 -1.25 -8.39 -15.61
CA PRO A 61 -2.43 -8.85 -16.34
C PRO A 61 -3.68 -8.67 -15.49
N THR A 62 -4.72 -8.10 -16.10
CA THR A 62 -6.03 -7.84 -15.46
C THR A 62 -7.15 -8.64 -16.13
N GLU A 63 -6.80 -9.63 -16.94
CA GLU A 63 -7.73 -10.53 -17.61
C GLU A 63 -7.46 -11.97 -17.21
N GLY A 64 -8.51 -12.79 -17.20
CA GLY A 64 -8.44 -14.18 -16.80
C GLY A 64 -8.95 -14.41 -15.38
N ASP A 65 -8.62 -15.57 -14.82
CA ASP A 65 -9.02 -15.93 -13.45
C ASP A 65 -8.14 -15.20 -12.42
N PRO A 66 -8.71 -14.29 -11.62
CA PRO A 66 -7.94 -13.50 -10.66
C PRO A 66 -7.26 -14.34 -9.58
N GLU A 67 -7.89 -15.40 -9.12
CA GLU A 67 -7.32 -16.26 -8.08
C GLU A 67 -6.11 -17.04 -8.62
N ALA A 68 -6.22 -17.60 -9.82
CA ALA A 68 -5.10 -18.29 -10.44
C ALA A 68 -3.91 -17.35 -10.70
N LEU A 69 -4.18 -16.14 -11.18
CA LEU A 69 -3.15 -15.12 -11.40
C LEU A 69 -2.50 -14.68 -10.09
N ALA A 70 -3.28 -14.52 -9.02
CA ALA A 70 -2.75 -14.15 -7.71
C ALA A 70 -1.81 -15.23 -7.15
N ARG A 71 -2.18 -16.51 -7.28
CA ARG A 71 -1.32 -17.62 -6.84
C ARG A 71 -0.03 -17.71 -7.66
N ALA A 72 -0.13 -17.54 -8.99
CA ALA A 72 1.05 -17.51 -9.87
C ALA A 72 1.95 -16.33 -9.49
N PHE A 73 1.40 -15.13 -9.30
CA PHE A 73 2.14 -13.95 -8.86
C PHE A 73 2.91 -14.20 -7.56
N VAL A 74 2.27 -14.80 -6.56
CA VAL A 74 2.95 -15.11 -5.30
C VAL A 74 4.03 -16.17 -5.49
N ALA A 75 3.77 -17.23 -6.26
CA ALA A 75 4.75 -18.28 -6.52
C ALA A 75 6.01 -17.73 -7.20
N ASP A 76 5.85 -16.85 -8.18
CA ASP A 76 6.95 -16.23 -8.92
C ASP A 76 7.79 -15.30 -8.03
N ASN A 77 7.15 -14.62 -7.07
CA ASN A 77 7.83 -13.69 -6.15
C ASN A 77 8.39 -14.37 -4.89
N LEU A 78 7.98 -15.59 -4.58
CA LEU A 78 8.32 -16.25 -3.32
C LEU A 78 9.83 -16.38 -3.07
N PRO A 79 10.70 -16.64 -4.07
CA PRO A 79 12.15 -16.63 -3.87
C PRO A 79 12.66 -15.26 -3.36
N THR A 80 12.15 -14.17 -3.94
CA THR A 80 12.49 -12.80 -3.52
C THR A 80 12.01 -12.50 -2.11
N TYR A 81 10.77 -12.88 -1.78
CA TYR A 81 10.24 -12.69 -0.43
C TYR A 81 11.08 -13.39 0.63
N ARG A 82 11.54 -14.62 0.34
CA ARG A 82 12.42 -15.39 1.23
C ARG A 82 13.83 -14.81 1.34
N ALA A 83 14.32 -14.16 0.29
CA ALA A 83 15.63 -13.54 0.28
C ALA A 83 15.67 -12.24 1.11
N HIS A 84 14.51 -11.60 1.34
CA HIS A 84 14.42 -10.32 2.04
C HIS A 84 13.48 -10.38 3.25
N PRO A 85 13.86 -11.11 4.32
CA PRO A 85 13.04 -11.27 5.52
C PRO A 85 12.84 -9.97 6.33
N ALA A 86 13.63 -8.92 6.04
CA ALA A 86 13.49 -7.61 6.64
C ALA A 86 12.25 -6.83 6.16
N VAL A 87 11.66 -7.23 5.03
CA VAL A 87 10.44 -6.61 4.49
C VAL A 87 9.23 -7.06 5.31
N ASP A 88 8.50 -6.10 5.86
CA ASP A 88 7.32 -6.36 6.68
C ASP A 88 6.07 -6.62 5.84
N TYR A 89 5.92 -5.90 4.71
CA TYR A 89 4.76 -6.00 3.82
C TYR A 89 5.19 -5.93 2.36
N TRP A 90 4.54 -6.73 1.53
CA TRP A 90 4.76 -6.75 0.09
C TRP A 90 3.54 -6.23 -0.66
N GLU A 91 3.75 -5.24 -1.52
CA GLU A 91 2.73 -4.80 -2.46
C GLU A 91 2.60 -5.78 -3.64
N GLY A 92 1.45 -5.73 -4.31
CA GLY A 92 1.17 -6.45 -5.55
C GLY A 92 1.36 -5.57 -6.77
N TYR A 93 0.26 -5.34 -7.51
CA TYR A 93 0.25 -4.46 -8.68
C TYR A 93 0.47 -3.00 -8.28
N ASN A 94 1.11 -2.25 -9.15
CA ASN A 94 1.29 -0.82 -9.01
C ASN A 94 0.22 -0.07 -9.79
N GLU A 95 -0.57 0.74 -9.08
CA GLU A 95 -1.56 1.63 -9.69
C GLU A 95 -2.42 0.92 -10.76
N PRO A 96 -3.04 -0.22 -10.42
CA PRO A 96 -3.80 -0.97 -11.39
C PRO A 96 -4.98 -0.15 -11.92
N ASP A 97 -5.27 -0.29 -13.21
CA ASP A 97 -6.53 0.22 -13.76
C ASP A 97 -7.68 -0.66 -13.28
N VAL A 98 -8.41 -0.16 -12.29
CA VAL A 98 -9.51 -0.88 -11.65
C VAL A 98 -10.89 -0.42 -12.12
N HIS A 99 -10.96 0.61 -12.97
CA HIS A 99 -12.23 1.16 -13.43
C HIS A 99 -13.07 0.10 -14.16
N GLY A 100 -14.27 -0.16 -13.64
CA GLY A 100 -15.17 -1.19 -14.14
C GLY A 100 -14.69 -2.64 -13.94
N ARG A 101 -13.63 -2.87 -13.13
CA ARG A 101 -13.08 -4.20 -12.83
C ARG A 101 -12.60 -4.36 -11.38
N MET A 102 -13.11 -3.53 -10.47
CA MET A 102 -12.70 -3.58 -9.07
C MET A 102 -13.03 -4.92 -8.40
N GLU A 103 -14.17 -5.53 -8.72
CA GLU A 103 -14.49 -6.87 -8.20
C GLU A 103 -13.42 -7.90 -8.58
N TRP A 104 -12.94 -7.87 -9.83
CA TRP A 104 -11.85 -8.72 -10.27
C TRP A 104 -10.57 -8.47 -9.46
N TYR A 105 -10.21 -7.20 -9.26
CA TYR A 105 -9.00 -6.84 -8.52
C TYR A 105 -9.13 -7.18 -7.02
N ALA A 106 -10.31 -7.00 -6.43
CA ALA A 106 -10.57 -7.40 -5.05
C ALA A 106 -10.38 -8.92 -4.84
N ARG A 107 -10.83 -9.73 -5.80
CA ARG A 107 -10.62 -11.19 -5.77
C ARG A 107 -9.14 -11.55 -5.93
N PHE A 108 -8.43 -10.89 -6.84
CA PHE A 108 -6.98 -11.03 -7.00
C PHE A 108 -6.24 -10.72 -5.69
N GLU A 109 -6.48 -9.56 -5.09
CA GLU A 109 -5.82 -9.13 -3.86
C GLU A 109 -6.18 -10.04 -2.67
N ALA A 110 -7.44 -10.44 -2.54
CA ALA A 110 -7.86 -11.36 -1.48
C ALA A 110 -7.11 -12.71 -1.56
N GLU A 111 -6.97 -13.26 -2.77
CA GLU A 111 -6.27 -14.52 -2.95
C GLU A 111 -4.75 -14.36 -2.82
N ARG A 112 -4.20 -13.22 -3.28
CA ARG A 112 -2.78 -12.90 -3.06
C ARG A 112 -2.44 -12.86 -1.58
N VAL A 113 -3.29 -12.23 -0.76
CA VAL A 113 -3.11 -12.21 0.70
C VAL A 113 -3.12 -13.62 1.29
N ARG A 114 -4.07 -14.48 0.89
CA ARG A 114 -4.13 -15.86 1.39
C ARG A 114 -2.90 -16.66 1.01
N ALA A 115 -2.52 -16.60 -0.27
CA ALA A 115 -1.34 -17.32 -0.77
C ALA A 115 -0.05 -16.85 -0.08
N MET A 116 0.10 -15.56 0.20
CA MET A 116 1.24 -15.03 0.96
C MET A 116 1.23 -15.52 2.41
N ALA A 117 0.06 -15.52 3.05
CA ALA A 117 -0.09 -15.98 4.44
C ALA A 117 0.26 -17.47 4.62
N GLU A 118 -0.02 -18.31 3.63
CA GLU A 118 0.40 -19.73 3.60
C GLU A 118 1.93 -19.89 3.76
N HIS A 119 2.69 -18.87 3.38
CA HIS A 119 4.15 -18.84 3.46
C HIS A 119 4.68 -17.91 4.57
N GLY A 120 3.80 -17.35 5.40
CA GLY A 120 4.19 -16.48 6.52
C GLY A 120 4.50 -15.03 6.14
N PHE A 121 4.15 -14.60 4.92
CA PHE A 121 4.33 -13.22 4.46
C PHE A 121 3.05 -12.40 4.59
N LYS A 122 3.21 -11.08 4.70
CA LYS A 122 2.10 -10.13 4.83
C LYS A 122 2.01 -9.22 3.61
N ALA A 123 0.79 -8.91 3.22
CA ALA A 123 0.51 -8.07 2.07
C ALA A 123 0.20 -6.62 2.47
N ALA A 124 0.70 -5.68 1.67
CA ALA A 124 0.13 -4.35 1.50
C ALA A 124 -0.77 -4.40 0.27
N ILE A 125 -2.06 -4.14 0.45
CA ILE A 125 -3.08 -4.29 -0.60
C ILE A 125 -3.50 -2.95 -1.17
N GLY A 126 -3.98 -2.95 -2.40
CA GLY A 126 -4.53 -1.78 -3.09
C GLY A 126 -3.52 -1.14 -4.01
N SER A 127 -2.57 -0.39 -3.47
CA SER A 127 -1.56 0.39 -4.23
C SER A 127 -2.20 1.23 -5.34
N PHE A 128 -3.36 1.81 -5.03
CA PHE A 128 -4.14 2.61 -5.97
C PHE A 128 -3.45 3.95 -6.25
N SER A 129 -3.54 4.38 -7.50
CA SER A 129 -3.07 5.70 -7.93
C SER A 129 -3.83 6.82 -7.21
N THR A 130 -3.24 8.02 -7.18
CA THR A 130 -3.90 9.20 -6.64
C THR A 130 -5.23 9.46 -7.35
N GLY A 131 -6.28 9.75 -6.59
CA GLY A 131 -7.62 9.94 -7.13
C GLY A 131 -8.34 8.66 -7.56
N VAL A 132 -7.80 7.49 -7.29
CA VAL A 132 -8.36 6.16 -7.61
C VAL A 132 -8.50 5.35 -6.31
N PRO A 133 -9.54 4.49 -6.19
CA PRO A 133 -10.71 4.30 -7.06
C PRO A 133 -11.75 5.42 -6.89
N GLU A 134 -12.85 5.34 -7.65
CA GLU A 134 -14.04 6.11 -7.36
C GLU A 134 -14.70 5.62 -6.06
N TYR A 135 -15.60 6.44 -5.50
CA TYR A 135 -16.14 6.17 -4.16
C TYR A 135 -16.90 4.84 -4.08
N ASP A 136 -17.76 4.57 -5.04
CA ASP A 136 -18.55 3.35 -5.16
C ASP A 136 -17.69 2.12 -5.49
N GLU A 137 -16.65 2.28 -6.28
CA GLU A 137 -15.70 1.19 -6.59
C GLU A 137 -14.97 0.69 -5.34
N PHE A 138 -14.66 1.56 -4.35
CA PHE A 138 -14.00 1.11 -3.14
C PHE A 138 -14.86 0.15 -2.30
N GLU A 139 -16.19 0.23 -2.38
CA GLU A 139 -17.08 -0.73 -1.71
C GLU A 139 -16.85 -2.16 -2.23
N GLU A 140 -16.59 -2.30 -3.54
CA GLU A 140 -16.29 -3.60 -4.15
C GLU A 140 -14.94 -4.17 -3.67
N PHE A 141 -14.04 -3.33 -3.13
CA PHE A 141 -12.76 -3.74 -2.59
C PHE A 141 -12.81 -4.26 -1.13
N LEU A 142 -13.88 -4.01 -0.40
CA LEU A 142 -14.03 -4.41 1.00
C LEU A 142 -13.78 -5.91 1.28
N PRO A 143 -14.13 -6.85 0.39
CA PRO A 143 -13.78 -8.27 0.57
C PRO A 143 -12.26 -8.50 0.69
N ALA A 144 -11.44 -7.80 -0.10
CA ALA A 144 -9.98 -7.89 -0.01
C ALA A 144 -9.47 -7.29 1.32
N VAL A 145 -10.03 -6.15 1.74
CA VAL A 145 -9.70 -5.54 3.04
C VAL A 145 -9.98 -6.48 4.20
N ARG A 146 -11.11 -7.20 4.15
CA ARG A 146 -11.44 -8.22 5.17
C ARG A 146 -10.39 -9.30 5.25
N VAL A 147 -9.98 -9.86 4.11
CA VAL A 147 -8.96 -10.90 4.07
C VAL A 147 -7.61 -10.36 4.55
N ALA A 148 -7.24 -9.14 4.17
CA ALA A 148 -6.02 -8.49 4.66
C ALA A 148 -6.05 -8.30 6.17
N ARG A 149 -7.16 -7.82 6.74
CA ARG A 149 -7.32 -7.67 8.19
C ARG A 149 -7.09 -9.00 8.91
N ASP A 150 -7.72 -10.06 8.44
CA ASP A 150 -7.68 -11.38 9.07
C ASP A 150 -6.27 -12.02 8.97
N ASN A 151 -5.43 -11.55 8.06
CA ASN A 151 -4.06 -12.01 7.86
C ASN A 151 -2.99 -10.96 8.23
N GLY A 152 -3.36 -9.90 8.94
CA GLY A 152 -2.43 -8.87 9.43
C GLY A 152 -1.82 -8.01 8.33
N GLY A 153 -2.51 -7.83 7.21
CA GLY A 153 -2.12 -6.94 6.11
C GLY A 153 -2.41 -5.46 6.39
N VAL A 154 -1.98 -4.61 5.47
CA VAL A 154 -2.16 -3.15 5.51
C VAL A 154 -2.74 -2.65 4.19
N LEU A 155 -3.39 -1.49 4.22
CA LEU A 155 -3.79 -0.78 3.01
C LEU A 155 -2.63 0.11 2.54
N ALA A 156 -2.28 0.02 1.26
CA ALA A 156 -1.32 0.88 0.60
C ALA A 156 -2.05 1.80 -0.39
N LEU A 157 -1.77 3.09 -0.32
CA LEU A 157 -2.35 4.08 -1.22
C LEU A 157 -1.26 5.03 -1.70
N HIS A 158 -1.47 5.63 -2.89
CA HIS A 158 -0.70 6.75 -3.40
C HIS A 158 -1.56 8.01 -3.33
N GLU A 159 -1.03 9.06 -2.73
CA GLU A 159 -1.74 10.32 -2.62
C GLU A 159 -0.81 11.48 -3.01
N TYR A 160 -1.06 12.07 -4.17
CA TYR A 160 -0.35 13.24 -4.68
C TYR A 160 -1.30 14.41 -4.85
N ASP A 161 -0.84 15.61 -4.58
CA ASP A 161 -1.51 16.84 -4.94
C ASP A 161 -0.46 17.93 -5.24
N ALA A 162 -0.64 18.70 -6.29
CA ALA A 162 0.32 19.69 -6.73
C ALA A 162 -0.35 21.07 -6.90
N PRO A 163 0.32 22.15 -6.57
CA PRO A 163 1.71 22.27 -6.08
C PRO A 163 1.88 22.04 -4.58
N THR A 164 0.78 21.89 -3.84
CA THR A 164 0.76 21.66 -2.39
C THR A 164 -0.10 20.44 -2.08
N PHE A 165 0.28 19.68 -1.06
CA PHE A 165 -0.41 18.45 -0.67
C PHE A 165 -1.84 18.66 -0.14
N ASP A 166 -2.24 19.89 0.10
CA ASP A 166 -3.53 20.29 0.63
C ASP A 166 -4.44 21.02 -0.38
N ARG A 167 -4.01 21.14 -1.64
CA ARG A 167 -4.67 21.94 -2.66
C ARG A 167 -6.17 21.68 -2.83
N THR A 168 -6.58 20.41 -2.78
CA THR A 168 -7.98 19.98 -2.95
C THR A 168 -8.67 19.63 -1.64
N MET A 169 -8.06 19.97 -0.50
CA MET A 169 -8.62 19.72 0.82
C MET A 169 -9.95 20.50 0.99
N GLY A 170 -10.96 19.80 1.48
CA GLY A 170 -12.31 20.37 1.63
C GLY A 170 -13.21 20.21 0.40
N ALA A 171 -12.70 19.78 -0.74
CA ALA A 171 -13.51 19.45 -1.91
C ALA A 171 -14.25 18.12 -1.74
N GLY A 172 -15.43 17.99 -2.35
CA GLY A 172 -16.19 16.74 -2.39
C GLY A 172 -15.83 15.85 -3.56
N LEU A 173 -16.04 14.55 -3.41
CA LEU A 173 -16.03 13.61 -4.52
C LEU A 173 -17.31 13.75 -5.38
N PRO A 174 -17.30 13.30 -6.64
CA PRO A 174 -18.50 13.35 -7.50
C PRO A 174 -19.72 12.74 -6.79
N GLY A 175 -20.82 13.51 -6.74
CA GLY A 175 -22.06 13.10 -6.10
C GLY A 175 -22.09 13.17 -4.56
N LEU A 176 -20.98 13.53 -3.92
CA LEU A 176 -20.87 13.66 -2.47
C LEU A 176 -20.63 15.11 -2.04
N GLY A 177 -21.05 15.44 -0.83
CA GLY A 177 -20.84 16.75 -0.24
C GLY A 177 -19.38 17.03 0.11
N SER A 178 -19.04 18.30 0.34
CA SER A 178 -17.72 18.72 0.78
C SER A 178 -17.51 18.47 2.27
N HIS A 179 -16.31 18.05 2.65
CA HIS A 179 -15.89 17.87 4.04
C HIS A 179 -14.53 18.53 4.26
N ALA A 180 -14.42 19.37 5.27
CA ALA A 180 -13.22 20.18 5.53
C ALA A 180 -11.95 19.33 5.84
N ASP A 181 -12.14 18.10 6.30
CA ASP A 181 -11.08 17.19 6.73
C ASP A 181 -10.69 16.13 5.69
N ARG A 182 -11.30 16.17 4.51
CA ARG A 182 -11.07 15.20 3.41
C ARG A 182 -10.61 15.91 2.15
N GLY A 183 -9.98 15.19 1.24
CA GLY A 183 -9.56 15.73 -0.04
C GLY A 183 -9.92 14.82 -1.21
N VAL A 184 -9.78 15.35 -2.42
CA VAL A 184 -10.05 14.62 -3.66
C VAL A 184 -8.85 13.77 -4.07
N LEU A 185 -7.63 14.27 -3.85
CA LEU A 185 -6.37 13.60 -4.17
C LEU A 185 -5.61 13.24 -2.89
N ALA A 186 -5.04 14.21 -2.20
CA ALA A 186 -4.49 14.04 -0.87
C ALA A 186 -5.59 14.00 0.20
N PHE A 187 -5.39 13.21 1.24
CA PHE A 187 -6.39 12.94 2.29
C PHE A 187 -7.66 12.25 1.77
N ARG A 188 -7.58 11.66 0.57
CA ARG A 188 -8.67 10.89 -0.03
C ARG A 188 -8.98 9.64 0.79
N TYR A 189 -7.97 9.00 1.41
CA TYR A 189 -8.14 7.85 2.28
C TYR A 189 -9.20 8.06 3.37
N ARG A 190 -9.47 9.30 3.79
CA ARG A 190 -10.44 9.60 4.85
C ARG A 190 -11.87 9.30 4.45
N TRP A 191 -12.19 9.37 3.15
CA TRP A 191 -13.48 8.91 2.63
C TRP A 191 -13.65 7.42 2.89
N TRP A 192 -12.62 6.62 2.57
CA TRP A 192 -12.65 5.16 2.74
C TRP A 192 -12.76 4.77 4.20
N TYR A 193 -11.93 5.36 5.04
CA TYR A 193 -11.88 5.00 6.46
C TYR A 193 -13.16 5.39 7.19
N GLN A 194 -13.60 6.64 7.06
CA GLN A 194 -14.72 7.17 7.84
C GLN A 194 -16.08 6.64 7.36
N ASP A 195 -16.25 6.50 6.04
CA ASP A 195 -17.55 6.15 5.47
C ASP A 195 -17.74 4.64 5.26
N LEU A 196 -16.66 3.88 5.04
CA LEU A 196 -16.74 2.48 4.66
C LEU A 196 -16.08 1.53 5.65
N LEU A 197 -14.81 1.77 6.00
CA LEU A 197 -14.05 0.81 6.81
C LEU A 197 -14.47 0.84 8.29
N GLU A 198 -14.61 2.02 8.89
CA GLU A 198 -15.04 2.16 10.30
C GLU A 198 -16.45 1.59 10.51
N PRO A 199 -17.48 1.96 9.72
CA PRO A 199 -18.81 1.37 9.87
C PRO A 199 -18.86 -0.13 9.64
N ALA A 200 -18.03 -0.66 8.75
CA ALA A 200 -17.96 -2.10 8.46
C ALA A 200 -17.11 -2.88 9.48
N GLY A 201 -16.42 -2.23 10.41
CA GLY A 201 -15.47 -2.88 11.32
C GLY A 201 -14.25 -3.47 10.61
N LEU A 202 -13.84 -2.85 9.50
CA LEU A 202 -12.76 -3.32 8.61
C LEU A 202 -11.52 -2.42 8.64
N VAL A 203 -11.35 -1.64 9.69
CA VAL A 203 -10.16 -0.79 9.82
C VAL A 203 -8.89 -1.63 9.87
N ILE A 204 -7.97 -1.38 8.94
CA ILE A 204 -6.60 -1.90 8.91
C ILE A 204 -5.62 -0.74 8.88
N PRO A 205 -4.34 -0.96 9.24
CA PRO A 205 -3.34 0.11 9.15
C PRO A 205 -3.19 0.60 7.71
N LEU A 206 -2.91 1.90 7.57
CA LEU A 206 -2.68 2.57 6.29
C LEU A 206 -1.21 2.95 6.15
N VAL A 207 -0.65 2.72 4.97
CA VAL A 207 0.63 3.29 4.54
C VAL A 207 0.40 4.04 3.22
N ILE A 208 0.69 5.35 3.21
CA ILE A 208 0.81 6.09 1.96
C ILE A 208 2.20 5.78 1.43
N THR A 209 2.27 4.92 0.42
CA THR A 209 3.53 4.36 -0.08
C THR A 209 4.17 5.23 -1.17
N GLU A 210 3.41 6.16 -1.72
CA GLU A 210 3.88 7.22 -2.63
C GLU A 210 3.10 8.51 -2.37
N ALA A 211 3.86 9.66 -2.25
CA ALA A 211 3.30 10.98 -2.00
C ALA A 211 4.21 12.09 -2.55
#